data_a3c8db40e4a4799231dc9d50dc6533c2
#
_entry.id   a3c8db40e4a4799231dc9d50dc6533c2
#
_cell.length_a   1.000
_cell.length_b   1.000
_cell.length_c   1.000
_cell.angle_alpha   90.00
_cell.angle_beta   90.00
_cell.angle_gamma   90.00
#
_symmetry.space_group_name_H-M   'P 1'
#
loop_
_entity.id
_entity.type
_entity.pdbx_description
1 polymer ?
#
loop_
_entity_poly.entity_id
_entity_poly.type
_entity_poly.pdbx_seq_one_letter_code
_entity_poly.pdbx_strand_id
1 'polypeptide(L)'
;GEGRMLAYRIDEEVSLRMFDEGDAEEFYNLTIHSKEHLRKWLVWLDQIESLEDITQYIRTRLKIMAEDGGYLKSFAIIYKGKIAGTIGFNAFNKGNKSGVVGYWIGENFQGKGIMSRALKAVIDYGFKELGLNRIEVCVATENEKSRALPERFGFTEEGILRQAEWLYDHYVDHIVYGLLREEWE
;
A
#
# COMPACT_ATOMS: atom_id res chain seq x y z
N GLY A 1 9.39 -0.42 -23.62
CA GLY A 1 9.28 -0.20 -22.51
C GLY A 1 9.64 1.12 -21.88
N GLU A 2 10.00 2.08 -22.65
CA GLU A 2 10.41 3.36 -22.08
C GLU A 2 9.30 4.09 -21.36
N GLY A 3 8.05 3.69 -21.60
CA GLY A 3 6.92 4.25 -20.91
C GLY A 3 6.58 3.58 -19.59
N ARG A 4 7.38 2.65 -19.11
CA ARG A 4 7.14 2.04 -17.82
C ARG A 4 7.39 3.05 -16.73
N MET A 5 6.36 3.29 -15.97
CA MET A 5 6.47 4.21 -14.89
C MET A 5 7.21 3.61 -13.73
N LEU A 6 8.49 3.93 -13.64
CA LEU A 6 9.29 3.66 -12.45
C LEU A 6 9.02 4.73 -11.39
N ALA A 7 8.47 5.86 -11.82
CA ALA A 7 8.07 6.94 -10.93
C ALA A 7 6.77 7.57 -11.44
N TYR A 8 5.90 7.94 -10.51
CA TYR A 8 4.62 8.58 -10.78
C TYR A 8 4.53 9.86 -9.93
N ARG A 9 4.69 11.01 -10.58
CA ARG A 9 4.58 12.29 -9.88
C ARG A 9 3.10 12.65 -9.72
N ILE A 10 2.65 12.78 -8.48
CA ILE A 10 1.28 13.16 -8.17
C ILE A 10 1.14 14.68 -8.15
N ASP A 11 2.02 15.35 -7.41
CA ASP A 11 2.08 16.80 -7.32
C ASP A 11 3.51 17.22 -6.93
N GLU A 12 3.67 18.49 -6.53
CA GLU A 12 4.98 19.02 -6.17
C GLU A 12 5.57 18.37 -4.91
N GLU A 13 4.72 17.83 -4.05
CA GLU A 13 5.12 17.27 -2.77
C GLU A 13 5.20 15.76 -2.75
N VAL A 14 4.30 15.07 -3.49
CA VAL A 14 4.12 13.63 -3.39
C VAL A 14 4.38 12.95 -4.73
N SER A 15 5.17 11.89 -4.68
CA SER A 15 5.36 10.99 -5.82
C SER A 15 5.37 9.54 -5.33
N LEU A 16 5.14 8.64 -6.27
CA LEU A 16 5.25 7.20 -6.06
C LEU A 16 6.35 6.69 -6.97
N ARG A 17 7.18 5.79 -6.45
CA ARG A 17 8.19 5.11 -7.29
C ARG A 17 8.48 3.73 -6.75
N MET A 18 9.12 2.91 -7.57
CA MET A 18 9.59 1.62 -7.07
C MET A 18 10.70 1.83 -6.06
N PHE A 19 10.82 0.88 -5.13
CA PHE A 19 11.96 0.85 -4.23
C PHE A 19 13.22 0.47 -4.99
N ASP A 20 14.37 0.93 -4.47
CA ASP A 20 15.67 0.52 -4.96
C ASP A 20 16.52 0.17 -3.74
N GLU A 21 17.56 -0.63 -3.93
CA GLU A 21 18.37 -1.08 -2.80
C GLU A 21 19.05 0.08 -2.04
N GLY A 22 19.28 1.19 -2.71
CA GLY A 22 19.80 2.40 -2.08
C GLY A 22 18.85 3.03 -1.08
N ASP A 23 17.58 2.64 -1.07
CA ASP A 23 16.57 3.13 -0.13
C ASP A 23 16.60 2.42 1.22
N ALA A 24 17.38 1.35 1.34
CA ALA A 24 17.28 0.44 2.49
C ALA A 24 17.48 1.15 3.83
N GLU A 25 18.48 2.00 3.95
CA GLU A 25 18.77 2.68 5.20
C GLU A 25 17.65 3.64 5.60
N GLU A 26 17.21 4.46 4.68
CA GLU A 26 16.12 5.41 4.94
C GLU A 26 14.83 4.69 5.31
N PHE A 27 14.49 3.65 4.56
CA PHE A 27 13.29 2.87 4.82
C PHE A 27 13.37 2.12 6.15
N TYR A 28 14.54 1.59 6.48
CA TYR A 28 14.76 0.95 7.78
C TYR A 28 14.51 1.93 8.92
N ASN A 29 15.05 3.13 8.83
CA ASN A 29 14.87 4.15 9.85
C ASN A 29 13.41 4.55 9.99
N LEU A 30 12.69 4.70 8.89
CA LEU A 30 11.25 4.97 8.90
C LEU A 30 10.48 3.86 9.61
N THR A 31 10.81 2.61 9.29
CA THR A 31 10.16 1.43 9.87
C THR A 31 10.37 1.38 11.38
N ILE A 32 11.60 1.57 11.84
CA ILE A 32 11.92 1.54 13.27
C ILE A 32 11.25 2.69 14.03
N HIS A 33 11.25 3.90 13.48
CA HIS A 33 10.59 5.04 14.10
C HIS A 33 9.07 4.89 14.20
N SER A 34 8.50 4.19 13.25
CA SER A 34 7.04 4.02 13.17
C SER A 34 6.55 2.74 13.81
N LYS A 35 7.46 1.84 14.18
CA LYS A 35 7.14 0.48 14.62
C LYS A 35 6.16 0.46 15.79
N GLU A 36 6.43 1.22 16.81
CA GLU A 36 5.60 1.22 18.02
C GLU A 36 4.17 1.70 17.73
N HIS A 37 4.06 2.70 16.87
CA HIS A 37 2.77 3.27 16.48
C HIS A 37 1.95 2.34 15.57
N LEU A 38 2.62 1.65 14.65
CA LEU A 38 1.96 0.87 13.61
C LEU A 38 1.88 -0.63 13.90
N ARG A 39 2.65 -1.15 14.86
CA ARG A 39 2.70 -2.59 15.11
C ARG A 39 1.38 -3.21 15.52
N LYS A 40 0.49 -2.40 16.06
CA LYS A 40 -0.86 -2.84 16.43
C LYS A 40 -1.62 -3.44 15.23
N TRP A 41 -1.37 -2.92 14.04
CA TRP A 41 -2.06 -3.33 12.82
C TRP A 41 -1.16 -4.03 11.80
N LEU A 42 0.16 -3.85 11.90
CA LEU A 42 1.12 -4.36 10.93
C LEU A 42 2.12 -5.28 11.63
N VAL A 43 1.74 -6.54 11.76
CA VAL A 43 2.53 -7.56 12.48
C VAL A 43 3.90 -7.76 11.87
N TRP A 44 4.02 -7.63 10.54
CA TRP A 44 5.29 -7.87 9.85
C TRP A 44 6.40 -6.90 10.28
N LEU A 45 6.04 -5.75 10.85
CA LEU A 45 7.04 -4.80 11.37
C LEU A 45 7.89 -5.41 12.49
N ASP A 46 7.34 -6.33 13.26
CA ASP A 46 8.10 -7.02 14.31
C ASP A 46 9.14 -7.97 13.75
N GLN A 47 9.03 -8.36 12.49
CA GLN A 47 10.01 -9.19 11.81
C GLN A 47 11.20 -8.39 11.30
N ILE A 48 11.10 -7.08 11.27
CA ILE A 48 12.18 -6.20 10.84
C ILE A 48 13.04 -5.86 12.05
N GLU A 49 14.16 -6.52 12.16
CA GLU A 49 15.11 -6.35 13.27
C GLU A 49 16.43 -5.73 12.85
N SER A 50 16.71 -5.71 11.54
CA SER A 50 17.99 -5.25 11.02
C SER A 50 17.84 -4.59 9.65
N LEU A 51 18.88 -3.86 9.24
CA LEU A 51 18.97 -3.29 7.90
C LEU A 51 18.90 -4.38 6.83
N GLU A 52 19.48 -5.54 7.10
CA GLU A 52 19.45 -6.66 6.16
C GLU A 52 18.02 -7.16 5.90
N ASP A 53 17.17 -7.15 6.92
CA ASP A 53 15.77 -7.54 6.75
C ASP A 53 15.05 -6.62 5.77
N ILE A 54 15.30 -5.32 5.84
CA ILE A 54 14.75 -4.34 4.91
C ILE A 54 15.35 -4.50 3.51
N THR A 55 16.64 -4.78 3.42
CA THR A 55 17.30 -5.01 2.14
C THR A 55 16.67 -6.21 1.43
N GLN A 56 16.42 -7.30 2.16
CA GLN A 56 15.74 -8.47 1.60
C GLN A 56 14.30 -8.18 1.21
N TYR A 57 13.60 -7.38 1.99
CA TYR A 57 12.25 -6.95 1.64
C TYR A 57 12.24 -6.24 0.28
N ILE A 58 13.15 -5.30 0.09
CA ILE A 58 13.25 -4.54 -1.18
C ILE A 58 13.60 -5.47 -2.34
N ARG A 59 14.58 -6.35 -2.16
CA ARG A 59 14.98 -7.31 -3.19
C ARG A 59 13.83 -8.21 -3.61
N THR A 60 13.05 -8.68 -2.64
CA THR A 60 11.88 -9.52 -2.91
C THR A 60 10.85 -8.77 -3.75
N ARG A 61 10.59 -7.50 -3.44
CA ARG A 61 9.67 -6.67 -4.22
C ARG A 61 10.14 -6.47 -5.65
N LEU A 62 11.41 -6.20 -5.84
CA LEU A 62 12.00 -6.04 -7.18
C LEU A 62 11.92 -7.34 -7.99
N LYS A 63 12.16 -8.48 -7.35
CA LYS A 63 12.05 -9.78 -7.99
C LYS A 63 10.63 -10.08 -8.44
N ILE A 64 9.65 -9.83 -7.58
CA ILE A 64 8.23 -10.03 -7.91
C ILE A 64 7.84 -9.18 -9.11
N MET A 65 8.26 -7.93 -9.14
CA MET A 65 8.00 -7.04 -10.26
C MET A 65 8.56 -7.61 -11.57
N ALA A 66 9.80 -8.08 -11.54
CA ALA A 66 10.45 -8.63 -12.74
C ALA A 66 9.73 -9.88 -13.25
N GLU A 67 9.26 -10.74 -12.35
CA GLU A 67 8.55 -11.98 -12.70
C GLU A 67 7.15 -11.72 -13.26
N ASP A 68 6.52 -10.63 -12.88
CA ASP A 68 5.13 -10.30 -13.26
C ASP A 68 5.02 -9.40 -14.49
N GLY A 69 6.01 -9.42 -15.36
CA GLY A 69 5.98 -8.64 -16.60
C GLY A 69 6.35 -7.18 -16.44
N GLY A 70 6.91 -6.82 -15.31
CA GLY A 70 7.42 -5.48 -15.06
C GLY A 70 6.40 -4.44 -14.64
N TYR A 71 5.19 -4.85 -14.26
CA TYR A 71 4.21 -3.92 -13.67
C TYR A 71 4.50 -3.72 -12.20
N LEU A 72 4.50 -2.47 -11.78
CA LEU A 72 4.68 -2.15 -10.37
C LEU A 72 3.46 -2.54 -9.58
N LYS A 73 3.66 -3.38 -8.57
CA LYS A 73 2.63 -3.74 -7.61
C LYS A 73 2.76 -2.97 -6.31
N SER A 74 3.98 -2.55 -5.98
CA SER A 74 4.28 -1.89 -4.72
C SER A 74 5.09 -0.63 -4.97
N PHE A 75 4.72 0.45 -4.31
CA PHE A 75 5.35 1.75 -4.46
C PHE A 75 5.88 2.25 -3.13
N ALA A 76 7.05 2.90 -3.17
CA ALA A 76 7.46 3.80 -2.12
C ALA A 76 6.69 5.10 -2.28
N ILE A 77 6.14 5.62 -1.19
CA ILE A 77 5.51 6.94 -1.18
C ILE A 77 6.58 7.95 -0.80
N ILE A 78 6.82 8.91 -1.68
CA ILE A 78 7.84 9.94 -1.48
C ILE A 78 7.16 11.27 -1.18
N TYR A 79 7.51 11.87 -0.04
CA TYR A 79 6.99 13.17 0.36
C TYR A 79 8.15 14.14 0.53
N LYS A 80 8.18 15.19 -0.29
CA LYS A 80 9.26 16.19 -0.28
C LYS A 80 10.65 15.55 -0.28
N GLY A 81 10.82 14.53 -1.13
CA GLY A 81 12.07 13.82 -1.29
C GLY A 81 12.38 12.73 -0.27
N LYS A 82 11.48 12.49 0.70
CA LYS A 82 11.68 11.49 1.75
C LYS A 82 10.70 10.34 1.62
N ILE A 83 11.14 9.14 1.97
CA ILE A 83 10.26 7.97 2.00
C ILE A 83 9.30 8.12 3.19
N ALA A 84 8.00 8.18 2.89
CA ALA A 84 6.96 8.37 3.90
C ALA A 84 6.22 7.08 4.26
N GLY A 85 6.20 6.10 3.37
CA GLY A 85 5.48 4.85 3.58
C GLY A 85 5.42 4.04 2.31
N THR A 86 4.45 3.12 2.25
CA THR A 86 4.24 2.25 1.10
C THR A 86 2.76 2.16 0.74
N ILE A 87 2.52 1.89 -0.53
CA ILE A 87 1.19 1.57 -1.05
C ILE A 87 1.35 0.64 -2.23
N GLY A 88 0.44 -0.32 -2.39
CA GLY A 88 0.51 -1.22 -3.53
C GLY A 88 -0.57 -2.26 -3.52
N PHE A 89 -0.52 -3.11 -4.53
CA PHE A 89 -1.43 -4.24 -4.65
C PHE A 89 -0.81 -5.46 -3.97
N ASN A 90 -1.47 -5.98 -2.93
CA ASN A 90 -1.03 -7.16 -2.21
C ASN A 90 -1.39 -8.44 -2.95
N ALA A 91 -2.45 -8.40 -3.76
CA ALA A 91 -2.94 -9.55 -4.51
C ALA A 91 -3.64 -9.09 -5.77
N PHE A 92 -3.53 -9.90 -6.81
CA PHE A 92 -4.27 -9.74 -8.06
C PHE A 92 -5.01 -11.01 -8.40
N ASN A 93 -6.21 -10.86 -8.96
CA ASN A 93 -6.88 -11.94 -9.66
C ASN A 93 -6.98 -11.52 -11.13
N LYS A 94 -6.09 -12.05 -11.95
CA LYS A 94 -5.99 -11.67 -13.37
C LYS A 94 -7.22 -12.07 -14.16
N GLY A 95 -7.80 -13.21 -13.84
CA GLY A 95 -9.02 -13.70 -14.52
C GLY A 95 -10.22 -12.82 -14.26
N ASN A 96 -10.35 -12.30 -13.06
CA ASN A 96 -11.47 -11.45 -12.66
C ASN A 96 -11.14 -9.95 -12.75
N LYS A 97 -9.92 -9.62 -13.12
CA LYS A 97 -9.43 -8.22 -13.21
C LYS A 97 -9.67 -7.46 -11.92
N SER A 98 -9.22 -8.02 -10.81
CA SER A 98 -9.36 -7.40 -9.50
C SER A 98 -8.03 -7.36 -8.76
N GLY A 99 -7.89 -6.39 -7.86
CA GLY A 99 -6.71 -6.26 -7.03
C GLY A 99 -7.06 -5.77 -5.64
N VAL A 100 -6.23 -6.13 -4.67
CA VAL A 100 -6.39 -5.71 -3.27
C VAL A 100 -5.26 -4.77 -2.92
N VAL A 101 -5.61 -3.56 -2.48
CA VAL A 101 -4.64 -2.52 -2.13
C VAL A 101 -4.36 -2.52 -0.63
N GLY A 102 -3.08 -2.45 -0.28
CA GLY A 102 -2.64 -2.23 1.09
C GLY A 102 -1.72 -1.03 1.16
N TYR A 103 -1.67 -0.39 2.33
CA TYR A 103 -0.87 0.81 2.51
C TYR A 103 -0.53 1.04 3.98
N TRP A 104 0.57 1.75 4.22
CA TRP A 104 0.86 2.32 5.52
C TRP A 104 1.74 3.56 5.36
N ILE A 105 1.72 4.42 6.37
CA ILE A 105 2.49 5.65 6.37
C ILE A 105 3.18 5.81 7.72
N GLY A 106 4.39 6.37 7.71
CA GLY A 106 5.16 6.62 8.92
C GLY A 106 4.48 7.64 9.83
N GLU A 107 4.70 7.49 11.12
CA GLU A 107 4.06 8.33 12.15
C GLU A 107 4.22 9.83 11.89
N ASN A 108 5.44 10.25 11.53
CA ASN A 108 5.74 11.67 11.32
C ASN A 108 5.15 12.26 10.04
N PHE A 109 4.58 11.41 9.19
CA PHE A 109 3.98 11.85 7.92
C PHE A 109 2.46 11.86 7.94
N GLN A 110 1.85 11.49 9.06
CA GLN A 110 0.39 11.48 9.19
C GLN A 110 -0.19 12.90 9.23
N GLY A 111 -1.46 13.01 8.86
CA GLY A 111 -2.18 14.28 8.93
C GLY A 111 -1.85 15.30 7.85
N LYS A 112 -1.17 14.89 6.77
CA LYS A 112 -0.75 15.78 5.68
C LYS A 112 -1.46 15.48 4.36
N GLY A 113 -2.42 14.57 4.36
CA GLY A 113 -3.14 14.17 3.14
C GLY A 113 -2.30 13.35 2.16
N ILE A 114 -1.18 12.82 2.59
CA ILE A 114 -0.25 12.06 1.73
C ILE A 114 -0.92 10.78 1.25
N MET A 115 -1.52 10.01 2.16
CA MET A 115 -2.13 8.72 1.81
C MET A 115 -3.34 8.89 0.92
N SER A 116 -4.13 9.97 1.10
CA SER A 116 -5.26 10.26 0.21
C SER A 116 -4.78 10.46 -1.22
N ARG A 117 -3.71 11.23 -1.40
CA ARG A 117 -3.14 11.46 -2.73
C ARG A 117 -2.56 10.19 -3.33
N ALA A 118 -1.87 9.39 -2.51
CA ALA A 118 -1.29 8.13 -2.95
C ALA A 118 -2.35 7.11 -3.35
N LEU A 119 -3.40 6.96 -2.56
CA LEU A 119 -4.48 6.01 -2.86
C LEU A 119 -5.21 6.40 -4.14
N LYS A 120 -5.50 7.68 -4.33
CA LYS A 120 -6.10 8.15 -5.57
C LYS A 120 -5.26 7.79 -6.79
N ALA A 121 -3.96 7.99 -6.71
CA ALA A 121 -3.05 7.66 -7.81
C ALA A 121 -3.00 6.15 -8.09
N VAL A 122 -3.02 5.32 -7.06
CA VAL A 122 -3.01 3.86 -7.22
C VAL A 122 -4.33 3.35 -7.78
N ILE A 123 -5.47 3.94 -7.39
CA ILE A 123 -6.77 3.62 -7.98
C ILE A 123 -6.76 3.95 -9.48
N ASP A 124 -6.31 5.15 -9.85
CA ASP A 124 -6.18 5.55 -11.25
C ASP A 124 -5.29 4.57 -12.03
N TYR A 125 -4.15 4.24 -11.47
CA TYR A 125 -3.20 3.30 -12.06
C TYR A 125 -3.83 1.93 -12.28
N GLY A 126 -4.53 1.42 -11.27
CA GLY A 126 -5.19 0.11 -11.34
C GLY A 126 -6.25 0.05 -12.43
N PHE A 127 -7.10 1.05 -12.52
CA PHE A 127 -8.17 1.04 -13.52
C PHE A 127 -7.66 1.42 -14.92
N LYS A 128 -6.79 2.39 -15.04
CA LYS A 128 -6.38 2.93 -16.34
C LYS A 128 -5.21 2.18 -16.99
N GLU A 129 -4.22 1.79 -16.20
CA GLU A 129 -3.02 1.14 -16.74
C GLU A 129 -3.04 -0.38 -16.59
N LEU A 130 -3.50 -0.88 -15.45
CA LEU A 130 -3.58 -2.33 -15.23
C LEU A 130 -4.87 -2.94 -15.77
N GLY A 131 -5.84 -2.12 -16.16
CA GLY A 131 -7.10 -2.60 -16.71
C GLY A 131 -7.98 -3.34 -15.72
N LEU A 132 -7.84 -3.06 -14.43
CA LEU A 132 -8.66 -3.69 -13.42
C LEU A 132 -10.11 -3.25 -13.53
N ASN A 133 -11.02 -4.13 -13.15
CA ASN A 133 -12.44 -3.83 -13.04
C ASN A 133 -12.88 -3.57 -11.61
N ARG A 134 -12.13 -4.11 -10.65
CA ARG A 134 -12.47 -4.02 -9.24
C ARG A 134 -11.21 -3.81 -8.38
N ILE A 135 -11.31 -2.91 -7.42
CA ILE A 135 -10.25 -2.70 -6.42
C ILE A 135 -10.86 -2.89 -5.04
N GLU A 136 -10.19 -3.69 -4.22
CA GLU A 136 -10.57 -3.92 -2.82
C GLU A 136 -9.59 -3.30 -1.86
N VAL A 137 -10.10 -2.89 -0.70
CA VAL A 137 -9.31 -2.56 0.47
C VAL A 137 -9.92 -3.31 1.65
N CYS A 138 -9.11 -4.07 2.36
CA CYS A 138 -9.56 -4.80 3.56
C CYS A 138 -8.93 -4.14 4.78
N VAL A 139 -9.75 -3.77 5.75
CA VAL A 139 -9.31 -3.01 6.92
C VAL A 139 -9.88 -3.66 8.18
N ALA A 140 -9.04 -3.82 9.21
CA ALA A 140 -9.52 -4.27 10.52
C ALA A 140 -10.66 -3.35 10.99
N THR A 141 -11.72 -3.93 11.51
CA THR A 141 -12.95 -3.19 11.84
C THR A 141 -12.71 -2.04 12.82
N GLU A 142 -11.73 -2.18 13.71
CA GLU A 142 -11.41 -1.17 14.72
C GLU A 142 -10.33 -0.18 14.28
N ASN A 143 -9.76 -0.36 13.09
CA ASN A 143 -8.77 0.58 12.56
C ASN A 143 -9.46 1.75 11.86
N GLU A 144 -10.02 2.66 12.65
CA GLU A 144 -10.84 3.76 12.15
C GLU A 144 -10.12 4.68 11.17
N LYS A 145 -8.84 4.95 11.40
CA LYS A 145 -8.06 5.81 10.51
C LYS A 145 -7.91 5.21 9.11
N SER A 146 -7.64 3.90 9.03
CA SER A 146 -7.54 3.22 7.75
C SER A 146 -8.89 3.08 7.06
N ARG A 147 -9.97 2.94 7.81
CA ARG A 147 -11.33 2.86 7.26
C ARG A 147 -11.76 4.16 6.61
N ALA A 148 -11.33 5.28 7.15
CA ALA A 148 -11.74 6.59 6.64
C ALA A 148 -11.34 6.82 5.19
N LEU A 149 -10.24 6.23 4.74
CA LEU A 149 -9.75 6.41 3.37
C LEU A 149 -10.65 5.80 2.30
N PRO A 150 -10.95 4.49 2.34
CA PRO A 150 -11.85 3.93 1.33
C PRO A 150 -13.26 4.54 1.40
N GLU A 151 -13.73 4.90 2.58
CA GLU A 151 -15.03 5.56 2.72
C GLU A 151 -15.03 6.92 2.02
N ARG A 152 -13.95 7.69 2.15
CA ARG A 152 -13.82 9.00 1.50
C ARG A 152 -13.82 8.90 -0.02
N PHE A 153 -13.23 7.84 -0.57
CA PHE A 153 -13.15 7.65 -2.02
C PHE A 153 -14.36 6.94 -2.61
N GLY A 154 -15.41 6.73 -1.83
CA GLY A 154 -16.66 6.18 -2.33
C GLY A 154 -16.65 4.66 -2.48
N PHE A 155 -15.74 3.95 -1.84
CA PHE A 155 -15.79 2.49 -1.79
C PHE A 155 -17.06 2.06 -1.07
N THR A 156 -17.65 0.98 -1.56
CA THR A 156 -18.79 0.36 -0.89
C THR A 156 -18.33 -0.61 0.18
N GLU A 157 -18.88 -0.51 1.37
CA GLU A 157 -18.67 -1.50 2.41
C GLU A 157 -19.46 -2.75 2.05
N GLU A 158 -18.77 -3.83 1.71
CA GLU A 158 -19.41 -5.03 1.13
C GLU A 158 -19.66 -6.12 2.15
N GLY A 159 -19.00 -6.10 3.27
CA GLY A 159 -19.22 -7.10 4.30
C GLY A 159 -18.07 -7.19 5.26
N ILE A 160 -18.20 -8.12 6.20
CA ILE A 160 -17.21 -8.38 7.23
C ILE A 160 -16.71 -9.81 7.11
N LEU A 161 -15.39 -9.96 7.06
CA LEU A 161 -14.72 -11.25 7.17
C LEU A 161 -14.38 -11.47 8.64
N ARG A 162 -15.03 -12.43 9.27
CA ARG A 162 -14.82 -12.70 10.68
C ARG A 162 -13.49 -13.40 10.91
N GLN A 163 -12.75 -12.95 11.93
CA GLN A 163 -11.46 -13.54 12.32
C GLN A 163 -10.52 -13.69 11.11
N ALA A 164 -10.38 -12.62 10.36
CA ALA A 164 -9.67 -12.64 9.09
C ALA A 164 -8.16 -12.55 9.24
N GLU A 165 -7.68 -12.02 10.36
CA GLU A 165 -6.25 -11.83 10.58
C GLU A 165 -5.88 -12.03 12.03
N TRP A 166 -4.76 -12.76 12.25
CA TRP A 166 -4.18 -12.94 13.58
C TRP A 166 -3.19 -11.81 13.86
N LEU A 167 -3.45 -11.05 14.93
CA LEU A 167 -2.57 -9.97 15.36
C LEU A 167 -2.02 -10.33 16.76
N TYR A 168 -0.85 -10.93 16.79
CA TYR A 168 -0.08 -11.29 17.98
C TYR A 168 -0.76 -12.30 18.92
N ASP A 169 -1.90 -11.96 19.48
CA ASP A 169 -2.58 -12.74 20.54
C ASP A 169 -4.08 -12.84 20.34
N HIS A 170 -4.61 -12.26 19.25
CA HIS A 170 -6.04 -12.26 18.99
C HIS A 170 -6.33 -12.17 17.49
N TYR A 171 -7.54 -12.57 17.10
CA TYR A 171 -8.03 -12.39 15.75
C TYR A 171 -8.75 -11.06 15.61
N VAL A 172 -8.68 -10.48 14.45
CA VAL A 172 -9.48 -9.30 14.09
C VAL A 172 -10.34 -9.59 12.88
N ASP A 173 -11.50 -8.94 12.84
CA ASP A 173 -12.37 -8.98 11.67
C ASP A 173 -11.93 -7.92 10.68
N HIS A 174 -12.16 -8.18 9.40
CA HIS A 174 -11.90 -7.19 8.35
C HIS A 174 -13.21 -6.74 7.72
N ILE A 175 -13.34 -5.44 7.47
CA ILE A 175 -14.34 -4.91 6.57
C ILE A 175 -13.75 -4.96 5.16
N VAL A 176 -14.52 -5.46 4.20
CA VAL A 176 -14.15 -5.46 2.81
C VAL A 176 -14.80 -4.26 2.14
N TYR A 177 -13.97 -3.38 1.60
CA TYR A 177 -14.41 -2.24 0.80
C TYR A 177 -14.11 -2.54 -0.66
N GLY A 178 -15.09 -2.32 -1.53
CA GLY A 178 -14.93 -2.55 -2.97
C GLY A 178 -15.26 -1.32 -3.78
N LEU A 179 -14.52 -1.13 -4.85
CA LEU A 179 -14.76 -0.06 -5.82
C LEU A 179 -14.70 -0.66 -7.22
N LEU A 180 -15.72 -0.38 -8.01
CA LEU A 180 -15.80 -0.84 -9.39
C LEU A 180 -15.33 0.25 -10.34
N ARG A 181 -14.73 -0.17 -11.46
CA ARG A 181 -14.26 0.77 -12.48
C ARG A 181 -15.34 1.75 -12.91
N GLU A 182 -16.56 1.27 -13.10
CA GLU A 182 -17.68 2.11 -13.52
C GLU A 182 -18.08 3.16 -12.49
N GLU A 183 -17.70 2.97 -11.26
CA GLU A 183 -17.96 3.92 -10.16
C GLU A 183 -16.87 5.00 -10.05
N TRP A 184 -15.78 4.81 -10.78
CA TRP A 184 -14.61 5.69 -10.69
C TRP A 184 -14.38 6.37 -12.03
N GLU A 185 -14.59 7.65 -12.09
CA GLU A 185 -14.36 8.40 -13.33
C GLU A 185 -13.73 9.75 -13.10
#